data_47daf35a5ad6fc97e03a99b74b297c2f
#
_entry.id   47daf35a5ad6fc97e03a99b74b297c2f
#
_cell.length_a   1.000
_cell.length_b   1.000
_cell.length_c   1.000
_cell.angle_alpha   90.00
_cell.angle_beta   90.00
_cell.angle_gamma   90.00
#
_symmetry.space_group_name_H-M   'P 1'
#
loop_
_entity.id
_entity.type
_entity.pdbx_description
1 polymer ?
#
loop_
_entity_poly.entity_id
_entity_poly.type
_entity_poly.pdbx_seq_one_letter_code
_entity_poly.pdbx_strand_id
1 'polypeptide(L)'
;PLLNLRGGLNLLNITRSISAGDIDYDGDLELKSAHFVADLHPIPFRGFRLSGGLLYNANGLTMTSESISDSIEVGDQTYQVSDVGNLVGQVDFNTTVPYVGIGWGNAATSRFVVSVDLGVMFQGSPEVTSRATGPISTDAAFQQELGQETQQLEDDIAWFKYYPVVSIGFGFKITP
;
A
#
# COMPACT_ATOMS: atom_id res chain seq x y z
N PRO A 1 11.12 -27.73 -14.64
CA PRO A 1 10.46 -26.97 -15.69
C PRO A 1 11.11 -25.61 -15.85
N LEU A 2 11.18 -25.13 -17.08
CA LEU A 2 11.75 -23.83 -17.43
C LEU A 2 10.81 -22.67 -17.03
N LEU A 3 9.52 -22.95 -17.01
CA LEU A 3 8.43 -22.02 -16.71
C LEU A 3 7.51 -22.61 -15.64
N ASN A 4 7.18 -21.82 -14.64
CA ASN A 4 6.20 -22.13 -13.61
C ASN A 4 5.16 -21.01 -13.53
N LEU A 5 3.95 -21.34 -13.09
CA LEU A 5 2.92 -20.37 -12.74
C LEU A 5 2.71 -20.41 -11.22
N ARG A 6 2.60 -19.24 -10.63
CA ARG A 6 2.42 -19.08 -9.20
C ARG A 6 1.28 -18.11 -8.94
N GLY A 7 0.39 -18.48 -8.03
CA GLY A 7 -0.67 -17.62 -7.52
C GLY A 7 -0.67 -17.61 -6.00
N GLY A 8 -1.12 -16.51 -5.41
CA GLY A 8 -1.20 -16.38 -3.96
C GLY A 8 -2.03 -15.19 -3.53
N LEU A 9 -2.31 -15.16 -2.23
CA LEU A 9 -3.06 -14.11 -1.55
C LEU A 9 -2.21 -13.56 -0.41
N ASN A 10 -2.23 -12.24 -0.24
CA ASN A 10 -1.63 -11.56 0.91
C ASN A 10 -2.74 -10.81 1.64
N LEU A 11 -2.81 -11.00 2.95
CA LEU A 11 -3.81 -10.38 3.80
C LEU A 11 -3.13 -9.94 5.10
N LEU A 12 -3.11 -8.63 5.33
CA LEU A 12 -2.60 -8.06 6.57
C LEU A 12 -3.34 -6.76 6.85
N ASN A 13 -3.87 -6.64 8.04
CA ASN A 13 -4.48 -5.40 8.53
C ASN A 13 -3.70 -4.94 9.76
N ILE A 14 -3.33 -3.68 9.78
CA ILE A 14 -2.61 -3.07 10.90
C ILE A 14 -3.33 -1.78 11.28
N THR A 15 -3.84 -1.72 12.50
CA THR A 15 -4.37 -0.49 13.08
C THR A 15 -3.33 0.04 14.07
N ARG A 16 -2.99 1.32 13.96
CA ARG A 16 -2.05 2.01 14.84
C ARG A 16 -2.49 3.43 15.10
N SER A 17 -2.45 3.82 16.37
CA SER A 17 -2.58 5.23 16.77
C SER A 17 -1.18 5.84 16.82
N ILE A 18 -1.03 7.00 16.20
CA ILE A 18 0.22 7.76 16.10
C ILE A 18 -0.07 9.19 16.53
N SER A 19 0.66 9.69 17.52
CA SER A 19 0.57 11.09 17.92
C SER A 19 1.62 11.91 17.17
N ALA A 20 1.17 12.95 16.48
CA ALA A 20 2.03 13.92 15.81
C ALA A 20 1.71 15.33 16.29
N GLY A 21 2.55 15.86 17.17
CA GLY A 21 2.28 17.14 17.86
C GLY A 21 1.06 16.99 18.80
N ASP A 22 0.09 17.87 18.61
CA ASP A 22 -1.16 17.92 19.39
C ASP A 22 -2.32 17.18 18.71
N ILE A 23 -2.03 16.34 17.71
CA ILE A 23 -3.03 15.57 16.97
C ILE A 23 -2.71 14.10 17.09
N ASP A 24 -3.70 13.31 17.51
CA ASP A 24 -3.68 11.87 17.43
C ASP A 24 -4.30 11.43 16.10
N TYR A 25 -3.64 10.49 15.43
CA TYR A 25 -4.13 9.89 14.20
C TYR A 25 -4.34 8.40 14.44
N ASP A 26 -5.54 7.94 14.17
CA ASP A 26 -5.81 6.51 14.03
C ASP A 26 -5.62 6.11 12.57
N GLY A 27 -4.60 5.30 12.34
CA GLY A 27 -4.23 4.80 11.03
C GLY A 27 -4.62 3.33 10.86
N ASP A 28 -5.43 3.05 9.84
CA ASP A 28 -5.78 1.70 9.39
C ASP A 28 -5.09 1.40 8.07
N LEU A 29 -4.08 0.55 8.14
CA LEU A 29 -3.35 0.05 6.97
C LEU A 29 -3.91 -1.31 6.57
N GLU A 30 -4.54 -1.37 5.42
CA GLU A 30 -5.01 -2.59 4.80
C GLU A 30 -4.05 -3.01 3.69
N LEU A 31 -3.42 -4.17 3.83
CA LEU A 31 -2.58 -4.77 2.80
C LEU A 31 -3.26 -6.05 2.31
N LYS A 32 -4.03 -5.92 1.26
CA LYS A 32 -4.80 -7.00 0.64
C LYS A 32 -4.42 -7.11 -0.83
N SER A 33 -3.84 -8.23 -1.23
CA SER A 33 -3.52 -8.44 -2.64
C SER A 33 -3.66 -9.91 -3.05
N ALA A 34 -3.97 -10.12 -4.32
CA ALA A 34 -3.88 -11.39 -4.98
C ALA A 34 -2.88 -11.29 -6.13
N HIS A 35 -2.05 -12.31 -6.34
CA HIS A 35 -1.07 -12.28 -7.42
C HIS A 35 -1.16 -13.50 -8.32
N PHE A 36 -0.88 -13.26 -9.60
CA PHE A 36 -0.69 -14.29 -10.60
C PHE A 36 0.59 -13.98 -11.39
N VAL A 37 1.60 -14.83 -11.23
CA VAL A 37 2.96 -14.58 -11.68
C VAL A 37 3.49 -15.78 -12.45
N ALA A 38 4.19 -15.52 -13.56
CA ALA A 38 4.97 -16.49 -14.31
C ALA A 38 6.44 -16.40 -13.90
N ASP A 39 7.02 -17.50 -13.51
CA ASP A 39 8.42 -17.63 -13.10
C ASP A 39 9.22 -18.37 -14.19
N LEU A 40 10.18 -17.67 -14.80
CA LEU A 40 11.12 -18.20 -15.77
C LEU A 40 12.43 -18.57 -15.07
N HIS A 41 12.89 -19.81 -15.24
CA HIS A 41 14.16 -20.31 -14.70
C HIS A 41 15.20 -20.41 -15.82
N PRO A 42 15.96 -19.34 -16.12
CA PRO A 42 16.89 -19.31 -17.24
C PRO A 42 18.11 -20.22 -17.03
N ILE A 43 18.44 -20.53 -15.76
CA ILE A 43 19.53 -21.42 -15.40
C ILE A 43 18.95 -22.65 -14.69
N PRO A 44 18.83 -23.80 -15.39
CA PRO A 44 18.31 -25.02 -14.80
C PRO A 44 19.08 -25.42 -13.54
N PHE A 45 18.37 -25.91 -12.53
CA PHE A 45 18.89 -26.45 -11.26
C PHE A 45 19.58 -25.47 -10.30
N ARG A 46 19.71 -24.20 -10.65
CA ARG A 46 20.33 -23.18 -9.76
C ARG A 46 19.34 -22.37 -8.92
N GLY A 47 18.04 -22.66 -9.06
CA GLY A 47 16.99 -22.02 -8.26
C GLY A 47 16.73 -20.54 -8.59
N PHE A 48 17.53 -19.91 -9.44
CA PHE A 48 17.31 -18.53 -9.88
C PHE A 48 16.09 -18.45 -10.81
N ARG A 49 15.26 -17.43 -10.61
CA ARG A 49 14.09 -17.15 -11.44
C ARG A 49 13.92 -15.69 -11.73
N LEU A 50 13.35 -15.41 -12.89
CA LEU A 50 12.80 -14.12 -13.27
C LEU A 50 11.29 -14.24 -13.19
N SER A 51 10.65 -13.29 -12.54
CA SER A 51 9.21 -13.32 -12.29
C SER A 51 8.54 -12.13 -12.93
N GLY A 52 7.40 -12.36 -13.59
CA GLY A 52 6.58 -11.29 -14.15
C GLY A 52 5.11 -11.66 -14.08
N GLY A 53 4.25 -10.70 -13.80
CA GLY A 53 2.82 -10.98 -13.67
C GLY A 53 1.97 -9.78 -13.33
N LEU A 54 0.77 -10.06 -12.88
CA LEU A 54 -0.22 -9.08 -12.47
C LEU A 54 -0.62 -9.33 -11.01
N LEU A 55 -0.81 -8.25 -10.28
CA LEU A 55 -1.41 -8.30 -8.95
C LEU A 55 -2.76 -7.55 -8.97
N TYR A 56 -3.72 -8.14 -8.30
CA TYR A 56 -4.90 -7.41 -7.85
C TYR A 56 -4.52 -6.76 -6.51
N ASN A 57 -4.50 -5.45 -6.50
CA ASN A 57 -4.07 -4.63 -5.38
C ASN A 57 -5.30 -3.97 -4.73
N ALA A 58 -5.55 -4.29 -3.49
CA ALA A 58 -6.56 -3.65 -2.66
C ALA A 58 -5.89 -3.16 -1.36
N ASN A 59 -4.67 -2.64 -1.49
CA ASN A 59 -4.00 -1.95 -0.40
C ASN A 59 -4.59 -0.55 -0.26
N GLY A 60 -4.78 -0.12 0.97
CA GLY A 60 -5.27 1.22 1.30
C GLY A 60 -4.76 1.65 2.67
N LEU A 61 -4.71 2.95 2.86
CA LEU A 61 -4.43 3.57 4.15
C LEU A 61 -5.53 4.58 4.44
N THR A 62 -6.18 4.41 5.58
CA THR A 62 -7.13 5.39 6.11
C THR A 62 -6.55 5.99 7.38
N MET A 63 -6.53 7.30 7.48
CA MET A 63 -6.09 8.04 8.65
C MET A 63 -7.23 8.93 9.13
N THR A 64 -7.56 8.82 10.42
CA THR A 64 -8.57 9.68 11.04
C THR A 64 -7.90 10.48 12.14
N SER A 65 -8.03 11.81 12.08
CA SER A 65 -7.50 12.66 13.14
C SER A 65 -8.49 12.71 14.32
N GLU A 66 -7.96 12.54 15.53
CA GLU A 66 -8.62 12.90 16.76
C GLU A 66 -7.83 14.04 17.39
N SER A 67 -8.29 15.27 17.24
CA SER A 67 -7.54 16.43 17.75
C SER A 67 -7.66 16.52 19.27
N ILE A 68 -6.53 16.71 19.94
CA ILE A 68 -6.44 16.96 21.39
C ILE A 68 -6.52 18.47 21.65
N SER A 69 -6.19 19.31 20.65
CA SER A 69 -6.21 20.77 20.71
C SER A 69 -7.54 21.37 20.24
N ASP A 70 -7.79 22.62 20.64
CA ASP A 70 -9.00 23.35 20.25
C ASP A 70 -8.97 23.84 18.79
N SER A 71 -7.81 23.81 18.13
CA SER A 71 -7.62 24.30 16.76
C SER A 71 -6.76 23.36 15.92
N ILE A 72 -6.99 23.37 14.62
CA ILE A 72 -6.26 22.61 13.61
C ILE A 72 -5.89 23.51 12.42
N GLU A 73 -4.69 23.32 11.88
CA GLU A 73 -4.25 23.99 10.65
C GLU A 73 -4.67 23.15 9.45
N VAL A 74 -5.26 23.78 8.44
CA VAL A 74 -5.58 23.20 7.14
C VAL A 74 -5.12 24.17 6.06
N GLY A 75 -4.13 23.80 5.29
CA GLY A 75 -3.41 24.72 4.42
C GLY A 75 -2.72 25.81 5.22
N ASP A 76 -2.91 27.07 4.82
CA ASP A 76 -2.35 28.24 5.50
C ASP A 76 -3.30 28.86 6.57
N GLN A 77 -4.40 28.18 6.91
CA GLN A 77 -5.44 28.68 7.79
C GLN A 77 -5.62 27.83 9.05
N THR A 78 -5.92 28.50 10.16
CA THR A 78 -6.23 27.84 11.44
C THR A 78 -7.75 27.83 11.65
N TYR A 79 -8.31 26.67 11.91
CA TYR A 79 -9.72 26.44 12.15
C TYR A 79 -9.97 25.88 13.54
N GLN A 80 -11.17 26.14 14.10
CA GLN A 80 -11.58 25.50 15.34
C GLN A 80 -11.93 24.01 15.05
N VAL A 81 -11.48 23.11 15.90
CA VAL A 81 -11.78 21.67 15.76
C VAL A 81 -13.28 21.39 15.82
N SER A 82 -14.03 22.18 16.63
CA SER A 82 -15.51 22.09 16.67
C SER A 82 -16.18 22.31 15.31
N ASP A 83 -15.54 23.10 14.43
CA ASP A 83 -16.09 23.44 13.12
C ASP A 83 -15.63 22.41 12.06
N VAL A 84 -14.39 21.94 12.15
CA VAL A 84 -13.80 20.95 11.23
C VAL A 84 -14.28 19.53 11.54
N GLY A 85 -14.44 19.20 12.82
CA GLY A 85 -14.65 17.83 13.27
C GLY A 85 -13.41 16.97 13.05
N ASN A 86 -13.58 15.70 12.72
CA ASN A 86 -12.47 14.81 12.38
C ASN A 86 -12.07 15.00 10.91
N LEU A 87 -10.77 15.06 10.65
CA LEU A 87 -10.21 14.93 9.29
C LEU A 87 -10.00 13.45 8.99
N VAL A 88 -10.51 13.01 7.87
CA VAL A 88 -10.32 11.65 7.36
C VAL A 88 -9.58 11.73 6.04
N GLY A 89 -8.36 11.20 6.03
CA GLY A 89 -7.54 11.01 4.84
C GLY A 89 -7.56 9.55 4.39
N GLN A 90 -7.69 9.33 3.10
CA GLN A 90 -7.64 8.00 2.49
C GLN A 90 -6.65 8.01 1.33
N VAL A 91 -5.80 6.99 1.26
CA VAL A 91 -4.85 6.80 0.17
C VAL A 91 -5.16 5.46 -0.50
N ASP A 92 -5.46 5.53 -1.78
CA ASP A 92 -5.77 4.39 -2.62
C ASP A 92 -4.76 4.26 -3.77
N PHE A 93 -4.69 3.07 -4.36
CA PHE A 93 -3.79 2.75 -5.47
C PHE A 93 -4.54 2.03 -6.59
N ASN A 94 -3.91 1.93 -7.77
CA ASN A 94 -4.47 1.15 -8.86
C ASN A 94 -4.74 -0.30 -8.44
N THR A 95 -5.92 -0.78 -8.83
CA THR A 95 -6.39 -2.13 -8.45
C THR A 95 -5.65 -3.25 -9.19
N THR A 96 -5.32 -3.04 -10.47
CA THR A 96 -4.59 -4.05 -11.27
C THR A 96 -3.25 -3.50 -11.66
N VAL A 97 -2.18 -4.14 -11.18
CA VAL A 97 -0.84 -3.60 -11.27
C VAL A 97 0.15 -4.65 -11.79
N PRO A 98 1.07 -4.26 -12.69
CA PRO A 98 2.15 -5.10 -13.14
C PRO A 98 3.17 -5.34 -12.03
N TYR A 99 3.79 -6.52 -12.06
CA TYR A 99 4.86 -6.93 -11.17
C TYR A 99 6.02 -7.51 -11.96
N VAL A 100 7.25 -7.14 -11.57
CA VAL A 100 8.46 -7.81 -12.03
C VAL A 100 9.37 -8.08 -10.84
N GLY A 101 10.10 -9.19 -10.90
CA GLY A 101 10.98 -9.57 -9.80
C GLY A 101 12.03 -10.59 -10.20
N ILE A 102 12.93 -10.80 -9.27
CA ILE A 102 13.92 -11.87 -9.29
C ILE A 102 13.78 -12.70 -8.03
N GLY A 103 14.10 -13.99 -8.11
CA GLY A 103 14.02 -14.83 -6.93
C GLY A 103 14.99 -15.99 -6.96
N TRP A 104 15.16 -16.59 -5.80
CA TRP A 104 15.89 -17.84 -5.59
C TRP A 104 15.04 -18.84 -4.84
N GLY A 105 15.15 -20.10 -5.23
CA GLY A 105 14.40 -21.23 -4.68
C GLY A 105 13.59 -21.91 -5.75
N ASN A 106 13.66 -23.24 -5.80
CA ASN A 106 12.95 -24.07 -6.78
C ASN A 106 12.30 -25.27 -6.11
N ALA A 107 10.98 -25.19 -5.94
CA ALA A 107 10.17 -26.26 -5.35
C ALA A 107 10.16 -27.56 -6.19
N ALA A 108 10.54 -27.49 -7.47
CA ALA A 108 10.55 -28.66 -8.34
C ALA A 108 11.71 -29.64 -8.06
N THR A 109 12.79 -29.19 -7.42
CA THR A 109 14.01 -29.98 -7.22
C THR A 109 14.19 -30.52 -5.81
N SER A 110 13.54 -29.96 -4.81
CA SER A 110 13.71 -30.35 -3.40
C SER A 110 12.38 -30.57 -2.70
N ARG A 111 12.35 -31.46 -1.72
CA ARG A 111 11.17 -31.76 -0.92
C ARG A 111 10.82 -30.61 0.02
N PHE A 112 11.83 -29.91 0.49
CA PHE A 112 11.72 -28.69 1.28
C PHE A 112 12.47 -27.56 0.57
N VAL A 113 11.85 -26.40 0.45
CA VAL A 113 12.41 -25.25 -0.28
C VAL A 113 12.26 -23.99 0.56
N VAL A 114 13.34 -23.25 0.66
CA VAL A 114 13.33 -21.86 1.07
C VAL A 114 13.43 -21.00 -0.19
N SER A 115 12.57 -20.04 -0.34
CA SER A 115 12.60 -19.09 -1.45
C SER A 115 12.70 -17.66 -0.95
N VAL A 116 13.40 -16.83 -1.71
CA VAL A 116 13.51 -15.39 -1.50
C VAL A 116 13.16 -14.72 -2.81
N ASP A 117 12.28 -13.72 -2.76
CA ASP A 117 11.90 -12.90 -3.90
C ASP A 117 12.15 -11.43 -3.59
N LEU A 118 12.68 -10.73 -4.59
CA LEU A 118 12.82 -9.28 -4.62
C LEU A 118 12.15 -8.79 -5.91
N GLY A 119 11.27 -7.82 -5.78
CA GLY A 119 10.54 -7.30 -6.94
C GLY A 119 10.00 -5.91 -6.75
N VAL A 120 9.36 -5.42 -7.79
CA VAL A 120 8.69 -4.13 -7.81
C VAL A 120 7.29 -4.30 -8.38
N MET A 121 6.33 -3.76 -7.67
CA MET A 121 4.95 -3.61 -8.08
C MET A 121 4.76 -2.17 -8.58
N PHE A 122 4.22 -2.02 -9.80
CA PHE A 122 3.97 -0.72 -10.42
C PHE A 122 2.52 -0.31 -10.15
N GLN A 123 2.28 0.17 -8.92
CA GLN A 123 0.92 0.41 -8.44
C GLN A 123 0.30 1.74 -8.90
N GLY A 124 1.02 2.53 -9.70
CA GLY A 124 0.56 3.84 -10.15
C GLY A 124 0.71 4.91 -9.09
N SER A 125 0.39 6.14 -9.43
CA SER A 125 0.37 7.24 -8.48
C SER A 125 -0.71 6.98 -7.43
N PRO A 126 -0.44 7.27 -6.14
CA PRO A 126 -1.46 7.23 -5.12
C PRO A 126 -2.56 8.27 -5.42
N GLU A 127 -3.77 7.96 -5.07
CA GLU A 127 -4.91 8.88 -5.08
C GLU A 127 -5.25 9.20 -3.63
N VAL A 128 -5.17 10.48 -3.26
CA VAL A 128 -5.48 10.94 -1.91
C VAL A 128 -6.84 11.60 -1.89
N THR A 129 -7.66 11.21 -0.94
CA THR A 129 -8.94 11.84 -0.66
C THR A 129 -8.95 12.32 0.77
N SER A 130 -9.29 13.59 0.99
CA SER A 130 -9.42 14.18 2.33
C SER A 130 -10.83 14.72 2.52
N ARG A 131 -11.37 14.54 3.73
CA ARG A 131 -12.68 15.06 4.09
C ARG A 131 -12.75 15.44 5.57
N ALA A 132 -13.50 16.48 5.88
CA ALA A 132 -13.86 16.87 7.23
C ALA A 132 -15.29 16.41 7.57
N THR A 133 -15.56 16.17 8.85
CA THR A 133 -16.89 15.69 9.32
C THR A 133 -17.71 16.80 9.99
N GLY A 134 -17.12 17.96 10.28
CA GLY A 134 -17.75 19.06 10.99
C GLY A 134 -18.58 19.99 10.11
N PRO A 135 -19.22 21.00 10.73
CA PRO A 135 -20.13 21.94 10.05
C PRO A 135 -19.50 22.69 8.86
N ILE A 136 -18.19 22.97 8.92
CA ILE A 136 -17.46 23.70 7.87
C ILE A 136 -17.16 22.85 6.64
N SER A 137 -17.42 21.53 6.70
CA SER A 137 -17.11 20.57 5.62
C SER A 137 -17.72 20.92 4.26
N THR A 138 -18.72 21.79 4.19
CA THR A 138 -19.34 22.27 2.95
C THR A 138 -18.97 23.69 2.56
N ASP A 139 -18.16 24.38 3.36
CA ASP A 139 -17.69 25.72 3.07
C ASP A 139 -16.71 25.73 1.90
N ALA A 140 -16.92 26.64 0.93
CA ALA A 140 -16.14 26.65 -0.31
C ALA A 140 -14.67 27.06 -0.09
N ALA A 141 -14.40 27.97 0.85
CA ALA A 141 -13.04 28.39 1.15
C ALA A 141 -12.28 27.26 1.86
N PHE A 142 -12.90 26.62 2.83
CA PHE A 142 -12.33 25.47 3.52
C PHE A 142 -12.04 24.30 2.55
N GLN A 143 -12.97 23.99 1.64
CA GLN A 143 -12.78 22.94 0.64
C GLN A 143 -11.65 23.26 -0.34
N GLN A 144 -11.44 24.52 -0.66
CA GLN A 144 -10.32 24.95 -1.50
C GLN A 144 -8.98 24.70 -0.80
N GLU A 145 -8.83 25.09 0.48
CA GLU A 145 -7.62 24.87 1.26
C GLU A 145 -7.35 23.37 1.45
N LEU A 146 -8.38 22.60 1.85
CA LEU A 146 -8.28 21.16 2.02
C LEU A 146 -7.88 20.45 0.70
N GLY A 147 -8.40 20.92 -0.43
CA GLY A 147 -8.04 20.39 -1.75
C GLY A 147 -6.60 20.67 -2.14
N GLN A 148 -6.06 21.86 -1.81
CA GLN A 148 -4.65 22.20 -2.06
C GLN A 148 -3.72 21.33 -1.20
N GLU A 149 -4.02 21.16 0.07
CA GLU A 149 -3.25 20.32 0.98
C GLU A 149 -3.28 18.84 0.53
N THR A 150 -4.46 18.36 0.12
CA THR A 150 -4.61 17.01 -0.43
C THR A 150 -3.74 16.80 -1.67
N GLN A 151 -3.73 17.76 -2.59
CA GLN A 151 -2.91 17.68 -3.80
C GLN A 151 -1.42 17.76 -3.49
N GLN A 152 -1.01 18.58 -2.54
CA GLN A 152 0.38 18.64 -2.08
C GLN A 152 0.81 17.30 -1.47
N LEU A 153 -0.03 16.68 -0.64
CA LEU A 153 0.25 15.37 -0.07
C LEU A 153 0.37 14.30 -1.16
N GLU A 154 -0.50 14.34 -2.18
CA GLU A 154 -0.45 13.44 -3.33
C GLU A 154 0.88 13.54 -4.09
N ASP A 155 1.35 14.78 -4.33
CA ASP A 155 2.64 15.06 -4.97
C ASP A 155 3.82 14.57 -4.12
N ASP A 156 3.77 14.78 -2.81
CA ASP A 156 4.83 14.38 -1.87
C ASP A 156 4.99 12.87 -1.79
N ILE A 157 3.90 12.11 -1.95
CA ILE A 157 3.91 10.64 -1.93
C ILE A 157 3.93 10.01 -3.34
N ALA A 158 4.01 10.79 -4.40
CA ALA A 158 3.97 10.30 -5.80
C ALA A 158 5.08 9.29 -6.13
N TRP A 159 6.20 9.27 -5.39
CA TRP A 159 7.27 8.29 -5.55
C TRP A 159 6.84 6.88 -5.15
N PHE A 160 5.79 6.72 -4.34
CA PHE A 160 5.22 5.42 -3.94
C PHE A 160 4.59 4.63 -5.09
N LYS A 161 4.55 5.20 -6.29
CA LYS A 161 4.12 4.48 -7.51
C LYS A 161 4.92 3.19 -7.78
N TYR A 162 6.10 3.07 -7.19
CA TYR A 162 6.94 1.87 -7.23
C TYR A 162 7.01 1.23 -5.84
N TYR A 163 6.26 0.16 -5.64
CA TYR A 163 6.22 -0.54 -4.36
C TYR A 163 7.22 -1.69 -4.35
N PRO A 164 8.26 -1.64 -3.49
CA PRO A 164 9.22 -2.72 -3.37
C PRO A 164 8.57 -3.93 -2.68
N VAL A 165 8.75 -5.11 -3.26
CA VAL A 165 8.25 -6.36 -2.70
C VAL A 165 9.44 -7.23 -2.29
N VAL A 166 9.49 -7.59 -1.01
CA VAL A 166 10.44 -8.56 -0.46
C VAL A 166 9.64 -9.70 0.14
N SER A 167 9.92 -10.91 -0.27
CA SER A 167 9.21 -12.08 0.25
C SER A 167 10.18 -13.21 0.58
N ILE A 168 9.92 -13.89 1.69
CA ILE A 168 10.59 -15.11 2.09
C ILE A 168 9.52 -16.19 2.20
N GLY A 169 9.68 -17.28 1.46
CA GLY A 169 8.73 -18.37 1.39
C GLY A 169 9.34 -19.69 1.83
N PHE A 170 8.51 -20.52 2.46
CA PHE A 170 8.84 -21.89 2.77
C PHE A 170 7.87 -22.80 2.00
N GLY A 171 8.41 -23.71 1.24
CA GLY A 171 7.63 -24.64 0.43
C GLY A 171 7.91 -26.10 0.80
N PHE A 172 6.89 -26.92 0.74
CA PHE A 172 7.02 -28.37 0.89
C PHE A 172 6.35 -29.07 -0.29
N LYS A 173 7.10 -29.94 -0.95
CA LYS A 173 6.58 -30.71 -2.08
C LYS A 173 5.78 -31.91 -1.57
N ILE A 174 4.48 -31.88 -1.79
CA ILE A 174 3.60 -33.04 -1.57
C ILE A 174 3.65 -33.85 -2.86
N THR A 175 4.39 -34.96 -2.84
CA THR A 175 4.37 -35.91 -3.94
C THR A 175 3.62 -37.14 -3.44
N PRO A 176 2.61 -37.64 -4.16
CA PRO A 176 2.04 -38.94 -3.86
C PRO A 176 3.08 -40.07 -4.08
#